data_60a62d30a2b60cea5f3ddbe54671ecd0
#
_entry.id   60a62d30a2b60cea5f3ddbe54671ecd0
#
_cell.length_a   1.000
_cell.length_b   1.000
_cell.length_c   1.000
_cell.angle_alpha   90.00
_cell.angle_beta   90.00
_cell.angle_gamma   90.00
#
_symmetry.space_group_name_H-M   'P 1'
#
loop_
_entity.id
_entity.type
_entity.pdbx_description
1 polymer ?
#
loop_
_entity_poly.entity_id
_entity_poly.type
_entity_poly.pdbx_seq_one_letter_code
_entity_poly.pdbx_strand_id
1 'polypeptide(L)'
;MKKIILFTLLLISGITTAMAQKPAEIKFDSLTYDFGKFSVEDPIKTCKFTFTNIGEQPLVINQAVASCGCTVPKYTKEPIPAGKSGEIEVTYNGAGKALGHFKKSITVRTNGKVEITRLYIEGEMEE
;
A
#
# COMPACT_ATOMS: atom_id res chain seq x y z
N MET A 1 37.01 -5.64 -64.34
CA MET A 1 35.83 -5.00 -63.84
C MET A 1 35.59 -5.47 -62.45
N LYS A 2 35.83 -4.61 -61.51
CA LYS A 2 35.56 -4.92 -60.10
C LYS A 2 34.16 -4.46 -59.77
N LYS A 3 33.30 -5.41 -59.52
CA LYS A 3 31.99 -5.09 -58.96
C LYS A 3 32.19 -4.74 -57.50
N ILE A 4 32.04 -3.47 -57.17
CA ILE A 4 31.98 -3.04 -55.80
C ILE A 4 30.58 -3.37 -55.33
N ILE A 5 30.47 -4.48 -54.60
CA ILE A 5 29.24 -4.76 -53.84
C ILE A 5 29.29 -3.83 -52.67
N LEU A 6 28.56 -2.73 -52.77
CA LEU A 6 28.27 -1.91 -51.63
C LEU A 6 27.31 -2.72 -50.75
N PHE A 7 27.87 -3.44 -49.81
CA PHE A 7 27.09 -3.88 -48.67
C PHE A 7 26.70 -2.63 -47.88
N THR A 8 25.62 -2.03 -48.26
CA THR A 8 24.91 -1.16 -47.31
C THR A 8 24.48 -2.06 -46.18
N LEU A 9 25.33 -2.14 -45.16
CA LEU A 9 24.97 -2.66 -43.89
C LEU A 9 23.85 -1.75 -43.40
N LEU A 10 22.61 -2.17 -43.65
CA LEU A 10 21.47 -1.56 -43.01
C LEU A 10 21.61 -1.93 -41.54
N LEU A 11 22.29 -1.07 -40.80
CA LEU A 11 22.19 -1.06 -39.34
C LEU A 11 20.72 -0.72 -39.04
N ILE A 12 19.93 -1.74 -39.00
CA ILE A 12 18.68 -1.65 -38.27
C ILE A 12 19.11 -1.55 -36.81
N SER A 13 19.45 -0.32 -36.39
CA SER A 13 19.45 -0.01 -34.99
C SER A 13 18.00 -0.22 -34.57
N GLY A 14 17.71 -1.44 -34.09
CA GLY A 14 16.47 -1.68 -33.39
C GLY A 14 16.42 -0.66 -32.28
N ILE A 15 15.65 0.40 -32.49
CA ILE A 15 15.28 1.29 -31.42
C ILE A 15 14.37 0.42 -30.56
N THR A 16 14.99 -0.33 -29.64
CA THR A 16 14.26 -0.85 -28.51
C THR A 16 13.89 0.39 -27.73
N THR A 17 12.70 0.90 -27.99
CA THR A 17 12.06 1.81 -27.05
C THR A 17 11.86 0.97 -25.78
N ALA A 18 12.85 1.05 -24.89
CA ALA A 18 12.68 0.58 -23.55
C ALA A 18 11.56 1.45 -22.97
N MET A 19 10.35 0.98 -23.03
CA MET A 19 9.26 1.57 -22.28
C MET A 19 9.64 1.44 -20.82
N ALA A 20 9.98 2.57 -20.19
CA ALA A 20 10.23 2.60 -18.77
C ALA A 20 8.97 2.06 -18.09
N GLN A 21 9.11 0.93 -17.38
CA GLN A 21 8.04 0.37 -16.61
C GLN A 21 7.63 1.37 -15.53
N LYS A 22 6.33 1.53 -15.36
CA LYS A 22 5.80 2.34 -14.26
C LYS A 22 6.20 1.70 -12.94
N PRO A 23 6.60 2.51 -11.95
CA PRO A 23 6.92 1.97 -10.63
C PRO A 23 5.69 1.28 -10.02
N ALA A 24 5.93 0.49 -8.98
CA ALA A 24 4.84 -0.01 -8.14
C ALA A 24 4.02 1.18 -7.62
N GLU A 25 2.74 0.99 -7.48
CA GLU A 25 1.85 2.02 -6.95
C GLU A 25 0.75 1.37 -6.13
N ILE A 26 0.63 1.79 -4.88
CA ILE A 26 -0.40 1.29 -3.99
C ILE A 26 -1.66 2.14 -4.12
N LYS A 27 -2.79 1.48 -4.34
CA LYS A 27 -4.10 2.12 -4.33
C LYS A 27 -4.99 1.43 -3.31
N PHE A 28 -5.33 2.14 -2.26
CA PHE A 28 -6.27 1.66 -1.25
C PHE A 28 -7.71 1.88 -1.71
N ASP A 29 -8.58 0.93 -1.39
CA ASP A 29 -10.03 1.07 -1.64
C ASP A 29 -10.63 2.18 -0.78
N SER A 30 -10.13 2.33 0.44
CA SER A 30 -10.46 3.41 1.35
C SER A 30 -9.27 3.73 2.25
N LEU A 31 -9.08 5.00 2.59
CA LEU A 31 -8.02 5.45 3.47
C LEU A 31 -8.46 5.57 4.93
N THR A 32 -9.76 5.45 5.19
CA THR A 32 -10.33 5.59 6.53
C THR A 32 -11.31 4.46 6.79
N TYR A 33 -11.26 3.93 8.00
CA TYR A 33 -12.22 2.97 8.49
C TYR A 33 -12.84 3.48 9.80
N ASP A 34 -14.18 3.55 9.83
CA ASP A 34 -14.94 3.96 11.00
C ASP A 34 -15.57 2.72 11.64
N PHE A 35 -15.13 2.40 12.86
CA PHE A 35 -15.72 1.31 13.63
C PHE A 35 -17.13 1.64 14.17
N GLY A 36 -17.53 2.90 14.08
CA GLY A 36 -18.77 3.37 14.68
C GLY A 36 -18.71 3.37 16.20
N LYS A 37 -19.88 3.25 16.82
CA LYS A 37 -20.00 3.16 18.28
C LYS A 37 -19.83 1.73 18.74
N PHE A 38 -19.04 1.53 19.78
CA PHE A 38 -18.87 0.22 20.39
C PHE A 38 -18.66 0.33 21.91
N SER A 39 -18.95 -0.75 22.61
CA SER A 39 -18.87 -0.80 24.06
C SER A 39 -17.44 -0.94 24.56
N VAL A 40 -17.13 -0.27 25.67
CA VAL A 40 -15.90 -0.45 26.44
C VAL A 40 -15.72 -1.89 26.93
N GLU A 41 -16.80 -2.67 27.01
CA GLU A 41 -16.73 -4.10 27.37
C GLU A 41 -16.23 -4.98 26.23
N ASP A 42 -16.27 -4.47 24.99
CA ASP A 42 -15.73 -5.13 23.79
C ASP A 42 -14.78 -4.15 23.09
N PRO A 43 -13.61 -3.88 23.70
CA PRO A 43 -12.77 -2.76 23.29
C PRO A 43 -11.82 -3.06 22.12
N ILE A 44 -11.72 -4.32 21.70
CA ILE A 44 -10.81 -4.71 20.63
C ILE A 44 -11.56 -4.77 19.30
N LYS A 45 -11.14 -3.95 18.34
CA LYS A 45 -11.74 -3.86 17.02
C LYS A 45 -10.68 -4.08 15.94
N THR A 46 -11.05 -4.83 14.92
CA THR A 46 -10.16 -5.15 13.81
C THR A 46 -10.82 -4.79 12.49
N CYS A 47 -10.05 -4.19 11.60
CA CYS A 47 -10.48 -3.92 10.23
C CYS A 47 -9.39 -4.27 9.24
N LYS A 48 -9.73 -4.26 7.96
CA LYS A 48 -8.80 -4.52 6.87
C LYS A 48 -8.86 -3.39 5.86
N PHE A 49 -7.69 -2.91 5.47
CA PHE A 49 -7.53 -1.96 4.36
C PHE A 49 -7.05 -2.76 3.16
N THR A 50 -7.91 -2.92 2.19
CA THR A 50 -7.59 -3.62 0.94
C THR A 50 -6.93 -2.65 -0.03
N PHE A 51 -5.87 -3.09 -0.67
CA PHE A 51 -5.18 -2.31 -1.68
C PHE A 51 -4.86 -3.15 -2.91
N THR A 52 -4.59 -2.47 -4.01
CA THR A 52 -4.15 -3.07 -5.27
C THR A 52 -2.87 -2.40 -5.72
N ASN A 53 -1.92 -3.20 -6.21
CA ASN A 53 -0.76 -2.66 -6.91
C ASN A 53 -1.17 -2.31 -8.34
N ILE A 54 -1.39 -1.03 -8.60
CA ILE A 54 -1.78 -0.54 -9.92
C ILE A 54 -0.58 -0.15 -10.80
N GLY A 55 0.64 -0.35 -10.30
CA GLY A 55 1.87 -0.15 -11.05
C GLY A 55 2.26 -1.37 -11.88
N GLU A 56 3.45 -1.32 -12.45
CA GLU A 56 4.00 -2.37 -13.31
C GLU A 56 5.15 -3.15 -12.65
N GLN A 57 5.63 -2.68 -11.50
CA GLN A 57 6.70 -3.31 -10.71
C GLN A 57 6.11 -3.95 -9.46
N PRO A 58 6.78 -4.96 -8.88
CA PRO A 58 6.34 -5.52 -7.58
C PRO A 58 6.30 -4.47 -6.48
N LEU A 59 5.22 -4.47 -5.72
CA LEU A 59 5.03 -3.57 -4.59
C LEU A 59 5.51 -4.23 -3.31
N VAL A 60 6.38 -3.55 -2.57
CA VAL A 60 6.85 -4.00 -1.26
C VAL A 60 6.41 -2.99 -0.19
N ILE A 61 5.73 -3.48 0.83
CA ILE A 61 5.43 -2.69 2.01
C ILE A 61 6.64 -2.81 2.94
N ASN A 62 7.36 -1.69 3.10
CA ASN A 62 8.57 -1.65 3.92
C ASN A 62 8.23 -1.52 5.40
N GLN A 63 7.17 -0.80 5.72
CA GLN A 63 6.78 -0.50 7.09
C GLN A 63 5.33 -0.05 7.17
N ALA A 64 4.66 -0.40 8.26
CA ALA A 64 3.37 0.16 8.64
C ALA A 64 3.43 0.45 10.15
N VAL A 65 3.33 1.71 10.51
CA VAL A 65 3.49 2.18 11.90
C VAL A 65 2.29 2.99 12.32
N ALA A 66 1.70 2.61 13.44
CA ALA A 66 0.61 3.34 14.06
C ALA A 66 1.12 4.49 14.93
N SER A 67 0.30 5.54 15.04
CA SER A 67 0.59 6.70 15.90
C SER A 67 0.47 6.40 17.39
N CYS A 68 -0.09 5.25 17.75
CA CYS A 68 -0.37 4.84 19.13
C CYS A 68 -0.04 3.36 19.31
N GLY A 69 0.52 2.97 20.45
CA GLY A 69 0.71 1.56 20.80
C GLY A 69 -0.59 0.77 20.96
N CYS A 70 -1.74 1.47 21.02
CA CYS A 70 -3.07 0.89 21.05
C CYS A 70 -3.53 0.33 19.69
N THR A 71 -2.79 0.59 18.64
CA THR A 71 -3.13 0.22 17.27
C THR A 71 -1.99 -0.59 16.67
N VAL A 72 -2.32 -1.79 16.18
CA VAL A 72 -1.32 -2.72 15.64
C VAL A 72 -1.67 -3.06 14.20
N PRO A 73 -0.88 -2.58 13.23
CA PRO A 73 -1.01 -2.97 11.85
C PRO A 73 -0.28 -4.29 11.57
N LYS A 74 -0.88 -5.10 10.70
CA LYS A 74 -0.34 -6.38 10.27
C LYS A 74 -0.41 -6.47 8.75
N TYR A 75 0.69 -6.80 8.11
CA TYR A 75 0.78 -6.80 6.65
C TYR A 75 1.74 -7.87 6.16
N THR A 76 1.61 -8.26 4.89
CA THR A 76 2.54 -9.19 4.25
C THR A 76 3.85 -8.48 3.91
N LYS A 77 4.96 -9.18 4.13
CA LYS A 77 6.31 -8.72 3.74
C LYS A 77 6.71 -9.20 2.35
N GLU A 78 5.91 -10.07 1.76
CA GLU A 78 6.15 -10.56 0.41
C GLU A 78 5.78 -9.49 -0.63
N PRO A 79 6.54 -9.41 -1.74
CA PRO A 79 6.19 -8.51 -2.82
C PRO A 79 4.81 -8.82 -3.40
N ILE A 80 4.06 -7.76 -3.69
CA ILE A 80 2.74 -7.85 -4.32
C ILE A 80 2.94 -7.63 -5.82
N PRO A 81 2.72 -8.65 -6.66
CA PRO A 81 2.89 -8.49 -8.11
C PRO A 81 1.98 -7.41 -8.70
N ALA A 82 2.37 -6.86 -9.84
CA ALA A 82 1.55 -5.91 -10.58
C ALA A 82 0.14 -6.45 -10.83
N GLY A 83 -0.87 -5.64 -10.57
CA GLY A 83 -2.28 -5.99 -10.74
C GLY A 83 -2.87 -6.85 -9.61
N LYS A 84 -2.08 -7.25 -8.64
CA LYS A 84 -2.55 -8.06 -7.50
C LYS A 84 -2.93 -7.19 -6.32
N SER A 85 -3.77 -7.75 -5.48
CA SER A 85 -4.28 -7.09 -4.28
C SER A 85 -3.68 -7.70 -3.02
N GLY A 86 -3.68 -6.91 -1.96
CA GLY A 86 -3.30 -7.32 -0.63
C GLY A 86 -4.11 -6.55 0.40
N GLU A 87 -3.83 -6.79 1.66
CA GLU A 87 -4.53 -6.11 2.74
C GLU A 87 -3.61 -5.81 3.91
N ILE A 88 -3.94 -4.73 4.62
CA ILE A 88 -3.33 -4.38 5.89
C ILE A 88 -4.42 -4.55 6.94
N GLU A 89 -4.20 -5.47 7.88
CA GLU A 89 -5.10 -5.69 9.01
C GLU A 89 -4.69 -4.78 10.15
N VAL A 90 -5.65 -4.01 10.67
CA VAL A 90 -5.40 -3.06 11.75
C VAL A 90 -6.28 -3.43 12.94
N THR A 91 -5.65 -3.66 14.08
CA THR A 91 -6.33 -3.95 15.34
C THR A 91 -6.16 -2.78 16.29
N TYR A 92 -7.29 -2.26 16.77
CA TYR A 92 -7.35 -1.24 17.81
C TYR A 92 -7.76 -1.88 19.13
N ASN A 93 -6.99 -1.60 20.17
CA ASN A 93 -7.31 -2.01 21.53
C ASN A 93 -7.63 -0.78 22.37
N GLY A 94 -8.92 -0.59 22.64
CA GLY A 94 -9.42 0.53 23.44
C GLY A 94 -9.41 0.28 24.94
N ALA A 95 -8.92 -0.87 25.39
CA ALA A 95 -8.87 -1.19 26.83
C ALA A 95 -8.04 -0.15 27.58
N GLY A 96 -8.59 0.42 28.64
CA GLY A 96 -7.94 1.47 29.42
C GLY A 96 -7.89 2.84 28.76
N LYS A 97 -8.51 3.02 27.62
CA LYS A 97 -8.60 4.30 26.93
C LYS A 97 -9.85 5.05 27.38
N ALA A 98 -9.81 6.39 27.24
CA ALA A 98 -10.95 7.24 27.56
C ALA A 98 -12.14 6.93 26.65
N LEU A 99 -13.35 7.06 27.20
CA LEU A 99 -14.57 7.00 26.41
C LEU A 99 -14.63 8.19 25.44
N GLY A 100 -15.36 8.02 24.36
CA GLY A 100 -15.57 9.05 23.36
C GLY A 100 -14.94 8.73 22.02
N HIS A 101 -14.91 9.73 21.17
CA HIS A 101 -14.38 9.62 19.82
C HIS A 101 -12.84 9.52 19.81
N PHE A 102 -12.32 8.62 18.98
CA PHE A 102 -10.89 8.52 18.71
C PHE A 102 -10.63 8.50 17.20
N LYS A 103 -9.45 8.95 16.82
CA LYS A 103 -8.92 8.82 15.46
C LYS A 103 -7.43 8.56 15.55
N LYS A 104 -6.97 7.48 14.94
CA LYS A 104 -5.56 7.07 14.93
C LYS A 104 -5.08 6.93 13.50
N SER A 105 -3.82 7.24 13.26
CA SER A 105 -3.21 7.11 11.94
C SER A 105 -2.25 5.93 11.88
N ILE A 106 -2.16 5.34 10.70
CA ILE A 106 -1.17 4.34 10.35
C ILE A 106 -0.38 4.86 9.16
N THR A 107 0.92 4.99 9.30
CA THR A 107 1.81 5.42 8.24
C THR A 107 2.35 4.18 7.51
N VAL A 108 2.01 4.06 6.25
CA VAL A 108 2.44 2.94 5.39
C VAL A 108 3.54 3.43 4.46
N ARG A 109 4.69 2.76 4.51
CA ARG A 109 5.83 3.03 3.62
C ARG A 109 5.98 1.90 2.62
N THR A 110 6.13 2.26 1.35
CA THR A 110 6.32 1.32 0.26
C THR A 110 7.45 1.75 -0.66
N ASN A 111 7.84 0.85 -1.56
CA ASN A 111 8.78 1.14 -2.63
C ASN A 111 8.10 1.80 -3.85
N GLY A 112 6.82 2.15 -3.74
CA GLY A 112 6.04 2.64 -4.86
C GLY A 112 6.28 4.11 -5.21
N LYS A 113 5.54 4.57 -6.20
CA LYS A 113 5.57 5.95 -6.70
C LYS A 113 5.35 6.98 -5.59
N VAL A 114 4.41 6.69 -4.70
CA VAL A 114 4.19 7.45 -3.47
C VAL A 114 4.73 6.60 -2.33
N GLU A 115 5.83 7.06 -1.72
CA GLU A 115 6.51 6.29 -0.68
C GLU A 115 5.67 6.14 0.58
N ILE A 116 4.94 7.19 0.97
CA ILE A 116 4.18 7.23 2.22
C ILE A 116 2.70 7.46 1.95
N THR A 117 1.88 6.60 2.53
CA THR A 117 0.43 6.75 2.56
C THR A 117 -0.04 6.62 4.00
N ARG A 118 -0.94 7.50 4.44
CA ARG A 118 -1.54 7.43 5.76
C ARG A 118 -2.94 6.87 5.69
N LEU A 119 -3.20 5.88 6.55
CA LEU A 119 -4.51 5.32 6.79
C LEU A 119 -5.01 5.83 8.14
N TYR A 120 -6.31 5.89 8.30
CA TYR A 120 -6.95 6.32 9.54
C TYR A 120 -7.99 5.32 9.99
N ILE A 121 -8.00 5.07 11.28
CA ILE A 121 -9.11 4.41 11.94
C ILE A 121 -9.77 5.39 12.88
N GLU A 122 -11.07 5.31 13.01
CA GLU A 122 -11.83 6.12 13.94
C GLU A 122 -13.01 5.34 14.51
N GLY A 123 -13.55 5.84 15.58
CA GLY A 123 -14.68 5.23 16.23
C GLY A 123 -15.05 5.98 17.48
N GLU A 124 -16.09 5.52 18.16
CA GLU A 124 -16.55 6.10 19.42
C GLU A 124 -16.78 4.98 20.41
N MET A 125 -16.00 4.98 21.49
CA MET A 125 -16.16 4.01 22.56
C MET A 125 -17.10 4.58 23.62
N GLU A 126 -18.10 3.79 23.97
CA GLU A 126 -19.11 4.14 24.98
C GLU A 126 -19.29 3.05 26.03
N GLU A 127 -20.00 3.36 27.11
CA GLU A 127 -20.29 2.38 28.14
C GLU A 127 -21.20 1.25 27.65
#